data_72144d2c493059c4bb1fceba8094439e
#
_entry.id   72144d2c493059c4bb1fceba8094439e
#
_cell.length_a   1.000
_cell.length_b   1.000
_cell.length_c   1.000
_cell.angle_alpha   90.00
_cell.angle_beta   90.00
_cell.angle_gamma   90.00
#
_symmetry.space_group_name_H-M   'P 1'
#
loop_
_entity.id
_entity.type
_entity.pdbx_description
1 polymer ?
#
loop_
_entity_poly.entity_id
_entity_poly.type
_entity_poly.pdbx_seq_one_letter_code
_entity_poly.pdbx_strand_id
1 'polypeptide(L)'
;SAYARQFLEVLEKPDVDSIEGLSPAIAIEQKSKNNNPRSTVGTITEIHDYLRLLYSRTGEQYCPEHQEPLKAFSISEMIEFILALGTEKRILILAPIKRAKTQTTSNLIERFRAQGFFRIRIDGELIDLDDQSAPKITQEKKDVQLVIDRLRITSDSKGRLAESLETALRQNPNGILIHDIETAKDYSLSAVFSCPKCDHTCPPLNPRMFSFNHPSGSCPACDGIGQLEIFDVEKIIAHPTLSLASGAISGWDRRNKFFFDMLSSLSKHYDFDLNTPYENLPLEVQEVVLHGSGKQKIKFYYQGKNGEKKTDNHTFEGVIKNFNRRHTETKEEAVKEELAKFISLRSCPDCSGSRLRPEARNVRVNGLNIASVNAMALTDAKTFFETLINHSQTKIISERVITEIINRVGFLIDVGLGYLSLQRKAATLSGGESQRIRLASQIGAGLSGVMYVLDEPSIGLHQRDNQRLIESIKKLRDLGNTVIVVEHDEETIIESDYVIDIGPGSGESGGKIVFEGTPENILNDPNSVTGPYLSGTKKIFEFPNKIVNKSTPTIKLTGARANNLKEVNLEIPLGVFVCITGVSGSGKSTLINDTFVPA
;
A
#
# COMPACT_ATOMS: atom_id res chain seq x y z
N SER A 1 -15.13 -28.12 6.38
CA SER A 1 -14.87 -29.30 5.53
C SER A 1 -13.84 -30.21 6.22
N ALA A 2 -13.86 -31.53 5.94
CA ALA A 2 -12.92 -32.50 6.50
C ALA A 2 -11.44 -32.13 6.22
N TYR A 3 -11.18 -31.40 5.14
CA TYR A 3 -9.85 -30.90 4.74
C TYR A 3 -9.33 -29.80 5.68
N ALA A 4 -10.21 -28.96 6.20
CA ALA A 4 -9.81 -27.89 7.14
C ALA A 4 -9.39 -28.45 8.51
N ARG A 5 -9.91 -29.62 8.91
CA ARG A 5 -9.57 -30.26 10.19
C ARG A 5 -8.17 -30.84 10.25
N GLN A 6 -7.51 -31.10 9.10
CA GLN A 6 -6.12 -31.58 9.05
C GLN A 6 -5.08 -30.49 9.32
N PHE A 7 -5.47 -29.22 9.23
CA PHE A 7 -4.59 -28.06 9.45
C PHE A 7 -4.89 -27.28 10.73
N LEU A 8 -5.96 -27.66 11.45
CA LEU A 8 -6.20 -27.16 12.80
C LEU A 8 -5.30 -27.99 13.72
N GLU A 9 -4.36 -27.34 14.39
CA GLU A 9 -3.70 -27.91 15.57
C GLU A 9 -4.79 -28.50 16.45
N VAL A 10 -4.63 -29.74 16.83
CA VAL A 10 -5.55 -30.41 17.76
C VAL A 10 -5.38 -29.67 19.08
N LEU A 11 -6.25 -28.70 19.34
CA LEU A 11 -6.35 -28.07 20.64
C LEU A 11 -6.53 -29.18 21.66
N GLU A 12 -5.63 -29.28 22.63
CA GLU A 12 -5.80 -30.19 23.76
C GLU A 12 -7.17 -29.92 24.40
N LYS A 13 -7.90 -30.98 24.69
CA LYS A 13 -9.19 -30.82 25.35
C LYS A 13 -8.94 -30.21 26.73
N PRO A 14 -9.67 -29.13 27.10
CA PRO A 14 -9.54 -28.56 28.43
C PRO A 14 -9.91 -29.62 29.48
N ASP A 15 -9.19 -29.63 30.58
CA ASP A 15 -9.44 -30.51 31.75
C ASP A 15 -10.59 -29.93 32.59
N VAL A 16 -11.80 -30.28 32.17
CA VAL A 16 -13.06 -29.83 32.80
C VAL A 16 -14.07 -30.97 32.83
N ASP A 17 -14.87 -31.05 33.84
CA ASP A 17 -15.93 -32.05 33.98
C ASP A 17 -17.08 -31.79 33.02
N SER A 18 -17.60 -30.56 32.95
CA SER A 18 -18.67 -30.13 32.05
C SER A 18 -18.64 -28.62 31.79
N ILE A 19 -19.19 -28.20 30.63
CA ILE A 19 -19.48 -26.80 30.31
C ILE A 19 -20.93 -26.75 29.81
N GLU A 20 -21.78 -25.97 30.47
CA GLU A 20 -23.19 -25.81 30.12
C GLU A 20 -23.50 -24.36 29.75
N GLY A 21 -24.49 -24.14 28.87
CA GLY A 21 -24.93 -22.80 28.49
C GLY A 21 -23.99 -22.04 27.55
N LEU A 22 -23.06 -22.73 26.88
CA LEU A 22 -22.06 -22.10 26.02
C LEU A 22 -22.71 -21.52 24.76
N SER A 23 -22.62 -20.19 24.59
CA SER A 23 -22.94 -19.49 23.33
C SER A 23 -21.77 -19.62 22.32
N PRO A 24 -22.01 -19.36 21.03
CA PRO A 24 -20.89 -19.20 20.07
C PRO A 24 -19.87 -18.21 20.62
N ALA A 25 -18.60 -18.63 20.72
CA ALA A 25 -17.55 -17.83 21.34
C ALA A 25 -16.54 -17.32 20.30
N ILE A 26 -16.10 -16.08 20.48
CA ILE A 26 -15.05 -15.43 19.68
C ILE A 26 -13.96 -14.94 20.64
N ALA A 27 -12.79 -15.59 20.58
CA ALA A 27 -11.63 -15.15 21.34
C ALA A 27 -10.80 -14.13 20.54
N ILE A 28 -10.43 -13.02 21.18
CA ILE A 28 -9.60 -11.96 20.61
C ILE A 28 -8.29 -11.88 21.41
N GLU A 29 -7.32 -12.71 20.98
CA GLU A 29 -6.01 -12.84 21.62
C GLU A 29 -5.00 -11.83 21.08
N GLN A 30 -3.96 -11.50 21.89
CA GLN A 30 -2.86 -10.62 21.51
C GLN A 30 -1.88 -11.24 20.48
N LYS A 31 -1.67 -12.56 20.52
CA LYS A 31 -0.50 -13.22 19.94
C LYS A 31 -0.55 -13.58 18.46
N SER A 32 -1.61 -13.32 17.71
CA SER A 32 -1.61 -13.69 16.29
C SER A 32 -0.82 -12.67 15.44
N LYS A 33 0.47 -12.90 15.25
CA LYS A 33 1.26 -12.19 14.24
C LYS A 33 0.75 -12.59 12.85
N ASN A 34 0.08 -11.68 12.19
CA ASN A 34 -0.28 -11.86 10.78
C ASN A 34 0.98 -11.61 9.93
N ASN A 35 1.65 -12.68 9.53
CA ASN A 35 2.89 -12.63 8.74
C ASN A 35 2.65 -12.37 7.24
N ASN A 36 1.40 -12.19 6.80
CA ASN A 36 1.13 -11.91 5.40
C ASN A 36 1.54 -10.47 5.04
N PRO A 37 2.56 -10.26 4.18
CA PRO A 37 3.08 -8.93 3.84
C PRO A 37 2.06 -8.06 3.08
N ARG A 38 1.00 -8.65 2.55
CA ARG A 38 -0.08 -7.96 1.83
C ARG A 38 -1.19 -7.48 2.76
N SER A 39 -1.30 -8.01 3.98
CA SER A 39 -2.32 -7.58 4.94
C SER A 39 -2.10 -6.16 5.44
N THR A 40 -3.16 -5.36 5.45
CA THR A 40 -3.17 -3.98 5.95
C THR A 40 -4.36 -3.78 6.89
N VAL A 41 -4.36 -2.66 7.63
CA VAL A 41 -5.52 -2.25 8.42
C VAL A 41 -6.79 -2.26 7.56
N GLY A 42 -6.75 -1.65 6.37
CA GLY A 42 -7.90 -1.59 5.47
C GLY A 42 -8.39 -2.95 4.97
N THR A 43 -7.50 -3.95 4.82
CA THR A 43 -7.92 -5.31 4.39
C THR A 43 -8.45 -6.16 5.55
N ILE A 44 -7.91 -6.02 6.76
CA ILE A 44 -8.39 -6.75 7.94
C ILE A 44 -9.77 -6.27 8.36
N THR A 45 -10.03 -4.97 8.22
CA THR A 45 -11.31 -4.33 8.57
C THR A 45 -12.33 -4.35 7.44
N GLU A 46 -11.99 -4.95 6.29
CA GLU A 46 -12.79 -4.97 5.05
C GLU A 46 -13.08 -3.58 4.45
N ILE A 47 -12.61 -2.49 5.07
CA ILE A 47 -12.82 -1.11 4.57
C ILE A 47 -12.29 -0.98 3.14
N HIS A 48 -11.18 -1.65 2.82
CA HIS A 48 -10.60 -1.61 1.47
C HIS A 48 -11.55 -2.18 0.40
N ASP A 49 -12.39 -3.16 0.72
CA ASP A 49 -13.35 -3.72 -0.22
C ASP A 49 -14.48 -2.73 -0.53
N TYR A 50 -14.94 -1.99 0.47
CA TYR A 50 -15.88 -0.87 0.27
C TYR A 50 -15.25 0.27 -0.52
N LEU A 51 -13.97 0.62 -0.27
CA LEU A 51 -13.25 1.62 -1.07
C LEU A 51 -13.15 1.22 -2.54
N ARG A 52 -12.81 -0.03 -2.82
CA ARG A 52 -12.76 -0.55 -4.19
C ARG A 52 -14.11 -0.43 -4.89
N LEU A 53 -15.20 -0.72 -4.17
CA LEU A 53 -16.55 -0.57 -4.69
C LEU A 53 -16.87 0.92 -4.94
N LEU A 54 -16.57 1.81 -4.00
CA LEU A 54 -16.78 3.26 -4.13
C LEU A 54 -16.04 3.81 -5.37
N TYR A 55 -14.72 3.57 -5.46
CA TYR A 55 -13.90 4.07 -6.57
C TYR A 55 -14.31 3.50 -7.93
N SER A 56 -14.78 2.25 -7.98
CA SER A 56 -15.28 1.67 -9.23
C SER A 56 -16.63 2.23 -9.70
N ARG A 57 -17.43 2.78 -8.78
CA ARG A 57 -18.77 3.29 -9.08
C ARG A 57 -18.84 4.80 -9.28
N THR A 58 -18.00 5.54 -8.57
CA THR A 58 -18.03 7.01 -8.53
C THR A 58 -16.73 7.67 -8.97
N GLY A 59 -15.70 6.87 -9.25
CA GLY A 59 -14.39 7.38 -9.61
C GLY A 59 -14.34 7.98 -11.01
N GLU A 60 -13.64 9.09 -11.14
CA GLU A 60 -13.30 9.74 -12.41
C GLU A 60 -11.89 9.34 -12.83
N GLN A 61 -11.74 8.86 -14.06
CA GLN A 61 -10.45 8.48 -14.63
C GLN A 61 -9.70 9.69 -15.17
N TYR A 62 -8.40 9.76 -14.91
CA TYR A 62 -7.52 10.81 -15.41
C TYR A 62 -6.37 10.24 -16.24
N CYS A 63 -5.93 10.99 -17.24
CA CYS A 63 -4.74 10.64 -18.01
C CYS A 63 -3.48 10.72 -17.13
N PRO A 64 -2.61 9.70 -17.12
CA PRO A 64 -1.37 9.72 -16.32
C PRO A 64 -0.43 10.87 -16.69
N GLU A 65 -0.34 11.21 -17.99
CA GLU A 65 0.58 12.23 -18.51
C GLU A 65 0.01 13.64 -18.44
N HIS A 66 -1.24 13.82 -18.88
CA HIS A 66 -1.83 15.15 -19.01
C HIS A 66 -2.69 15.58 -17.82
N GLN A 67 -2.99 14.64 -16.89
CA GLN A 67 -3.87 14.89 -15.73
C GLN A 67 -5.26 15.45 -16.09
N GLU A 68 -5.69 15.21 -17.34
CA GLU A 68 -7.02 15.55 -17.84
C GLU A 68 -8.01 14.41 -17.58
N PRO A 69 -9.26 14.72 -17.26
CA PRO A 69 -10.29 13.69 -17.09
C PRO A 69 -10.54 12.97 -18.42
N LEU A 70 -10.57 11.64 -18.36
CA LEU A 70 -10.88 10.80 -19.50
C LEU A 70 -12.39 10.78 -19.69
N LYS A 71 -12.83 11.00 -20.91
CA LYS A 71 -14.26 11.00 -21.27
C LYS A 71 -14.58 9.85 -22.20
N ALA A 72 -15.69 9.19 -21.94
CA ALA A 72 -16.33 8.27 -22.85
C ALA A 72 -17.74 8.78 -23.11
N PHE A 73 -18.15 8.81 -24.38
CA PHE A 73 -19.46 9.25 -24.80
C PHE A 73 -20.28 8.04 -25.26
N SER A 74 -21.49 7.90 -24.78
CA SER A 74 -22.49 7.02 -25.41
C SER A 74 -22.89 7.58 -26.79
N ILE A 75 -23.43 6.75 -27.65
CA ILE A 75 -23.91 7.18 -28.96
C ILE A 75 -24.93 8.31 -28.80
N SER A 76 -25.82 8.24 -27.81
CA SER A 76 -26.81 9.29 -27.53
C SER A 76 -26.14 10.62 -27.16
N GLU A 77 -25.14 10.60 -26.30
CA GLU A 77 -24.38 11.81 -25.92
C GLU A 77 -23.56 12.36 -27.09
N MET A 78 -23.01 11.48 -27.94
CA MET A 78 -22.36 11.93 -29.20
C MET A 78 -23.33 12.65 -30.11
N ILE A 79 -24.56 12.13 -30.27
CA ILE A 79 -25.61 12.76 -31.06
C ILE A 79 -25.99 14.12 -30.47
N GLU A 80 -26.20 14.21 -29.16
CA GLU A 80 -26.51 15.47 -28.48
C GLU A 80 -25.38 16.49 -28.66
N PHE A 81 -24.12 16.07 -28.52
CA PHE A 81 -22.97 16.93 -28.77
C PHE A 81 -22.95 17.46 -30.21
N ILE A 82 -23.21 16.59 -31.22
CA ILE A 82 -23.22 16.99 -32.63
C ILE A 82 -24.35 17.96 -32.90
N LEU A 83 -25.54 17.71 -32.38
CA LEU A 83 -26.70 18.62 -32.54
C LEU A 83 -26.45 19.98 -31.87
N ALA A 84 -25.72 20.03 -30.76
CA ALA A 84 -25.34 21.24 -30.05
C ALA A 84 -24.31 22.12 -30.83
N LEU A 85 -23.62 21.57 -31.85
CA LEU A 85 -22.71 22.35 -32.71
C LEU A 85 -23.48 23.41 -33.55
N GLY A 86 -24.76 23.21 -33.78
CA GLY A 86 -25.67 24.16 -34.47
C GLY A 86 -26.37 23.54 -35.68
N THR A 87 -27.61 23.96 -35.89
CA THR A 87 -28.40 23.57 -37.06
C THR A 87 -27.82 24.14 -38.36
N GLU A 88 -28.02 23.43 -39.48
CA GLU A 88 -27.57 23.78 -40.84
C GLU A 88 -26.05 23.62 -41.08
N LYS A 89 -25.23 23.32 -40.07
CA LYS A 89 -23.81 23.06 -40.25
C LYS A 89 -23.55 21.78 -41.02
N ARG A 90 -22.51 21.81 -41.88
CA ARG A 90 -22.03 20.66 -42.65
C ARG A 90 -20.87 20.02 -41.94
N ILE A 91 -21.00 18.72 -41.65
CA ILE A 91 -19.96 17.94 -40.95
C ILE A 91 -19.55 16.70 -41.72
N LEU A 92 -18.32 16.23 -41.42
CA LEU A 92 -17.86 14.89 -41.78
C LEU A 92 -17.73 14.05 -40.50
N ILE A 93 -18.22 12.82 -40.59
CA ILE A 93 -17.98 11.80 -39.56
C ILE A 93 -16.82 10.94 -40.05
N LEU A 94 -15.75 10.94 -39.28
CA LEU A 94 -14.47 10.32 -39.64
C LEU A 94 -14.08 9.23 -38.62
N ALA A 95 -13.59 8.10 -39.11
CA ALA A 95 -12.99 7.07 -38.27
C ALA A 95 -11.46 7.08 -38.47
N PRO A 96 -10.65 7.46 -37.43
CA PRO A 96 -9.20 7.38 -37.48
C PRO A 96 -8.74 5.93 -37.61
N ILE A 97 -7.86 5.61 -38.53
CA ILE A 97 -7.40 4.24 -38.80
C ILE A 97 -5.96 4.06 -38.34
N LYS A 98 -5.77 3.23 -37.29
CA LYS A 98 -4.43 2.81 -36.84
C LYS A 98 -3.83 1.79 -37.83
N ARG A 99 -2.72 2.12 -38.45
CA ARG A 99 -2.01 1.23 -39.36
C ARG A 99 -1.14 0.22 -38.59
N ALA A 100 -1.26 -1.04 -38.95
CA ALA A 100 -0.26 -2.04 -38.52
C ALA A 100 1.07 -1.79 -39.28
N LYS A 101 2.20 -2.04 -38.62
CA LYS A 101 3.57 -1.81 -39.20
C LYS A 101 3.80 -2.48 -40.55
N THR A 102 3.03 -3.49 -40.90
CA THR A 102 3.13 -4.29 -42.12
C THR A 102 2.10 -3.92 -43.21
N GLN A 103 1.17 -2.99 -42.92
CA GLN A 103 0.10 -2.63 -43.86
C GLN A 103 0.47 -1.42 -44.74
N THR A 104 0.46 -1.62 -46.04
CA THR A 104 0.64 -0.54 -47.03
C THR A 104 -0.66 0.27 -47.18
N THR A 105 -0.54 1.53 -47.57
CA THR A 105 -1.73 2.39 -47.78
C THR A 105 -2.58 1.88 -48.94
N SER A 106 -1.97 1.28 -49.97
CA SER A 106 -2.71 0.69 -51.10
C SER A 106 -3.64 -0.44 -50.65
N ASN A 107 -3.18 -1.33 -49.75
CA ASN A 107 -4.02 -2.42 -49.21
C ASN A 107 -5.17 -1.90 -48.37
N LEU A 108 -4.97 -0.76 -47.68
CA LEU A 108 -6.07 -0.10 -46.91
C LEU A 108 -7.13 0.50 -47.84
N ILE A 109 -6.71 1.16 -48.93
CA ILE A 109 -7.58 1.73 -49.93
C ILE A 109 -8.43 0.64 -50.60
N GLU A 110 -7.81 -0.48 -51.04
CA GLU A 110 -8.53 -1.61 -51.62
C GLU A 110 -9.55 -2.22 -50.63
N ARG A 111 -9.18 -2.35 -49.40
CA ARG A 111 -10.06 -2.86 -48.35
C ARG A 111 -11.27 -1.94 -48.15
N PHE A 112 -11.08 -0.64 -48.09
CA PHE A 112 -12.18 0.31 -47.87
C PHE A 112 -13.08 0.40 -49.11
N ARG A 113 -12.57 0.34 -50.32
CA ARG A 113 -13.34 0.18 -51.55
C ARG A 113 -14.24 -1.06 -51.53
N ALA A 114 -13.65 -2.20 -51.15
CA ALA A 114 -14.38 -3.47 -51.06
C ALA A 114 -15.49 -3.41 -50.00
N GLN A 115 -15.40 -2.53 -48.98
CA GLN A 115 -16.38 -2.30 -47.94
C GLN A 115 -17.43 -1.24 -48.35
N GLY A 116 -17.33 -0.63 -49.56
CA GLY A 116 -18.26 0.35 -50.08
C GLY A 116 -18.02 1.78 -49.60
N PHE A 117 -16.86 2.11 -49.10
CA PHE A 117 -16.50 3.48 -48.74
C PHE A 117 -15.89 4.20 -49.94
N PHE A 118 -16.22 5.51 -50.10
CA PHE A 118 -15.85 6.30 -51.26
C PHE A 118 -14.74 7.31 -50.98
N ARG A 119 -14.45 7.67 -49.71
CA ARG A 119 -13.53 8.74 -49.36
C ARG A 119 -12.71 8.46 -48.13
N ILE A 120 -11.48 8.97 -48.13
CA ILE A 120 -10.58 9.04 -46.97
C ILE A 120 -10.04 10.45 -46.81
N ARG A 121 -9.66 10.83 -45.60
CA ARG A 121 -8.89 12.04 -45.32
C ARG A 121 -7.47 11.64 -44.90
N ILE A 122 -6.46 12.22 -45.56
CA ILE A 122 -5.06 12.00 -45.28
C ILE A 122 -4.40 13.36 -45.02
N ASP A 123 -3.81 13.54 -43.85
CA ASP A 123 -3.16 14.77 -43.42
C ASP A 123 -4.04 16.02 -43.60
N GLY A 124 -5.36 15.88 -43.44
CA GLY A 124 -6.36 16.94 -43.62
C GLY A 124 -6.94 17.06 -45.00
N GLU A 125 -6.40 16.44 -46.05
CA GLU A 125 -6.89 16.46 -47.41
C GLU A 125 -7.86 15.31 -47.71
N LEU A 126 -9.01 15.63 -48.32
CA LEU A 126 -10.03 14.65 -48.75
C LEU A 126 -9.62 14.03 -50.08
N ILE A 127 -9.52 12.71 -50.13
CA ILE A 127 -9.17 11.93 -51.32
C ILE A 127 -10.35 11.01 -51.64
N ASP A 128 -10.77 11.04 -52.90
CA ASP A 128 -11.78 10.13 -53.43
C ASP A 128 -11.11 8.77 -53.77
N LEU A 129 -11.67 7.68 -53.28
CA LEU A 129 -11.08 6.35 -53.50
C LEU A 129 -11.25 5.83 -54.93
N ASP A 130 -12.19 6.38 -55.69
CA ASP A 130 -12.42 6.00 -57.09
C ASP A 130 -11.51 6.77 -58.09
N ASP A 131 -10.82 7.80 -57.63
CA ASP A 131 -9.88 8.54 -58.46
C ASP A 131 -8.58 7.75 -58.64
N GLN A 132 -8.32 7.33 -59.89
CA GLN A 132 -7.09 6.59 -60.26
C GLN A 132 -5.82 7.44 -60.16
N SER A 133 -5.96 8.78 -60.04
CA SER A 133 -4.84 9.72 -59.84
C SER A 133 -4.45 9.91 -58.36
N ALA A 134 -5.08 9.18 -57.43
CA ALA A 134 -4.77 9.28 -56.01
C ALA A 134 -3.25 9.10 -55.74
N PRO A 135 -2.58 10.01 -55.04
CA PRO A 135 -1.16 10.02 -54.90
C PRO A 135 -0.70 8.71 -54.24
N LYS A 136 0.33 8.06 -54.82
CA LYS A 136 1.01 6.91 -54.21
C LYS A 136 1.64 7.37 -52.90
N ILE A 137 1.00 7.01 -51.80
CA ILE A 137 1.39 7.45 -50.48
C ILE A 137 2.60 6.62 -50.03
N THR A 138 3.79 7.18 -50.24
CA THR A 138 5.08 6.52 -50.02
C THR A 138 5.69 6.78 -48.63
N GLN A 139 5.09 7.61 -47.78
CA GLN A 139 5.65 7.97 -46.47
C GLN A 139 4.98 7.22 -45.32
N GLU A 140 5.78 6.73 -44.35
CA GLU A 140 5.38 5.84 -43.28
C GLU A 140 4.51 6.46 -42.14
N LYS A 141 4.35 7.77 -42.10
CA LYS A 141 3.65 8.49 -41.00
C LYS A 141 2.61 9.47 -41.55
N LYS A 142 1.52 8.96 -42.10
CA LYS A 142 0.40 9.80 -42.47
C LYS A 142 -0.82 9.45 -41.61
N ASP A 143 -1.50 10.47 -41.10
CA ASP A 143 -2.77 10.33 -40.39
C ASP A 143 -3.86 10.00 -41.43
N VAL A 144 -4.39 8.77 -41.34
CA VAL A 144 -5.41 8.26 -42.26
C VAL A 144 -6.75 8.16 -41.52
N GLN A 145 -7.76 8.80 -42.05
CA GLN A 145 -9.09 8.82 -41.49
C GLN A 145 -10.12 8.42 -42.57
N LEU A 146 -10.93 7.41 -42.28
CA LEU A 146 -11.98 6.96 -43.15
C LEU A 146 -13.18 7.87 -43.03
N VAL A 147 -13.68 8.42 -44.14
CA VAL A 147 -14.91 9.24 -44.18
C VAL A 147 -16.11 8.29 -44.19
N ILE A 148 -16.85 8.29 -43.11
CA ILE A 148 -18.04 7.43 -42.93
C ILE A 148 -19.26 8.11 -43.55
N ASP A 149 -19.48 9.38 -43.22
CA ASP A 149 -20.64 10.13 -43.72
C ASP A 149 -20.33 11.62 -43.85
N ARG A 150 -21.04 12.28 -44.76
CA ARG A 150 -21.08 13.75 -44.92
C ARG A 150 -22.53 14.20 -44.86
N LEU A 151 -22.87 14.93 -43.82
CA LEU A 151 -24.25 15.34 -43.61
C LEU A 151 -24.35 16.80 -43.14
N ARG A 152 -25.57 17.36 -43.30
CA ARG A 152 -25.97 18.63 -42.72
C ARG A 152 -26.80 18.36 -41.48
N ILE A 153 -26.50 19.07 -40.39
CA ILE A 153 -27.19 18.89 -39.10
C ILE A 153 -28.59 19.49 -39.23
N THR A 154 -29.64 18.66 -39.06
CA THR A 154 -31.04 19.06 -39.01
C THR A 154 -31.73 18.39 -37.82
N SER A 155 -32.93 18.85 -37.45
CA SER A 155 -33.74 18.23 -36.39
C SER A 155 -33.99 16.72 -36.61
N ASP A 156 -34.09 16.29 -37.87
CA ASP A 156 -34.42 14.93 -38.27
C ASP A 156 -33.19 14.03 -38.48
N SER A 157 -32.00 14.59 -38.28
CA SER A 157 -30.73 13.88 -38.52
C SER A 157 -30.41 12.79 -37.49
N LYS A 158 -31.16 12.66 -36.37
CA LYS A 158 -30.84 11.75 -35.25
C LYS A 158 -30.65 10.30 -35.67
N GLY A 159 -31.55 9.75 -36.51
CA GLY A 159 -31.46 8.35 -36.97
C GLY A 159 -30.22 8.12 -37.82
N ARG A 160 -29.97 9.01 -38.81
CA ARG A 160 -28.79 8.92 -39.67
C ARG A 160 -27.48 9.11 -38.90
N LEU A 161 -27.45 10.03 -37.93
CA LEU A 161 -26.32 10.21 -37.03
C LEU A 161 -26.03 8.94 -36.25
N ALA A 162 -27.03 8.26 -35.70
CA ALA A 162 -26.85 7.01 -34.96
C ALA A 162 -26.21 5.93 -35.84
N GLU A 163 -26.73 5.68 -37.04
CA GLU A 163 -26.19 4.70 -37.99
C GLU A 163 -24.75 5.00 -38.41
N SER A 164 -24.48 6.29 -38.70
CA SER A 164 -23.13 6.73 -39.10
C SER A 164 -22.14 6.64 -37.98
N LEU A 165 -22.52 6.98 -36.72
CA LEU A 165 -21.68 6.84 -35.54
C LEU A 165 -21.39 5.37 -35.20
N GLU A 166 -22.41 4.48 -35.25
CA GLU A 166 -22.22 3.06 -35.10
C GLU A 166 -21.25 2.48 -36.13
N THR A 167 -21.39 2.91 -37.41
CA THR A 167 -20.50 2.48 -38.48
C THR A 167 -19.08 2.98 -38.26
N ALA A 168 -18.90 4.22 -37.80
CA ALA A 168 -17.59 4.77 -37.47
C ALA A 168 -16.94 4.01 -36.31
N LEU A 169 -17.70 3.70 -35.25
CA LEU A 169 -17.22 2.94 -34.10
C LEU A 169 -16.90 1.48 -34.43
N ARG A 170 -17.58 0.87 -35.41
CA ARG A 170 -17.17 -0.46 -35.93
C ARG A 170 -15.81 -0.43 -36.62
N GLN A 171 -15.45 0.66 -37.30
CA GLN A 171 -14.15 0.83 -37.94
C GLN A 171 -13.04 1.21 -36.93
N ASN A 172 -13.36 2.04 -35.96
CA ASN A 172 -12.48 2.40 -34.85
C ASN A 172 -13.24 2.42 -33.51
N PRO A 173 -13.19 1.34 -32.73
CA PRO A 173 -13.87 1.25 -31.43
C PRO A 173 -13.40 2.29 -30.39
N ASN A 174 -12.19 2.85 -30.54
CA ASN A 174 -11.61 3.78 -29.58
C ASN A 174 -12.17 5.21 -29.71
N GLY A 175 -12.62 5.62 -30.90
CA GLY A 175 -13.18 6.95 -31.09
C GLY A 175 -13.33 7.39 -32.53
N ILE A 176 -14.01 8.49 -32.71
CA ILE A 176 -14.35 9.11 -33.98
C ILE A 176 -13.96 10.59 -33.98
N LEU A 177 -13.85 11.18 -35.17
CA LEU A 177 -13.65 12.61 -35.35
C LEU A 177 -14.86 13.19 -36.06
N ILE A 178 -15.36 14.32 -35.57
CA ILE A 178 -16.36 15.14 -36.23
C ILE A 178 -15.63 16.37 -36.76
N HIS A 179 -15.60 16.51 -38.11
CA HIS A 179 -14.99 17.65 -38.76
C HIS A 179 -16.08 18.65 -39.18
N ASP A 180 -16.03 19.84 -38.63
CA ASP A 180 -16.90 20.97 -39.07
C ASP A 180 -16.28 21.60 -40.33
N ILE A 181 -16.95 21.46 -41.47
CA ILE A 181 -16.43 21.89 -42.77
C ILE A 181 -16.33 23.43 -42.84
N GLU A 182 -17.17 24.16 -42.10
CA GLU A 182 -17.21 25.62 -42.15
C GLU A 182 -16.13 26.28 -41.34
N THR A 183 -15.83 25.69 -40.15
CA THR A 183 -14.80 26.21 -39.23
C THR A 183 -13.47 25.50 -39.37
N ALA A 184 -13.38 24.44 -40.16
CA ALA A 184 -12.22 23.54 -40.30
C ALA A 184 -11.75 22.97 -38.96
N LYS A 185 -12.64 22.82 -37.98
CA LYS A 185 -12.33 22.34 -36.65
C LYS A 185 -12.70 20.88 -36.49
N ASP A 186 -11.76 20.10 -35.90
CA ASP A 186 -11.97 18.71 -35.55
C ASP A 186 -12.37 18.57 -34.07
N TYR A 187 -13.40 17.75 -33.81
CA TYR A 187 -13.85 17.37 -32.48
C TYR A 187 -13.67 15.86 -32.31
N SER A 188 -12.87 15.45 -31.34
CA SER A 188 -12.67 14.03 -31.03
C SER A 188 -13.73 13.56 -30.03
N LEU A 189 -14.47 12.51 -30.38
CA LEU A 189 -15.43 11.84 -29.52
C LEU A 189 -15.02 10.37 -29.38
N SER A 190 -14.96 9.87 -28.15
CA SER A 190 -14.53 8.51 -27.87
C SER A 190 -15.63 7.72 -27.18
N ALA A 191 -15.85 6.48 -27.61
CA ALA A 191 -16.72 5.53 -26.93
C ALA A 191 -16.04 4.81 -25.75
N VAL A 192 -14.71 4.93 -25.65
CA VAL A 192 -13.92 4.45 -24.53
C VAL A 192 -13.32 5.63 -23.77
N PHE A 193 -13.02 5.45 -22.49
CA PHE A 193 -12.35 6.47 -21.70
C PHE A 193 -10.99 6.81 -22.30
N SER A 194 -10.89 7.95 -22.96
CA SER A 194 -9.69 8.39 -23.67
C SER A 194 -9.30 9.83 -23.32
N CYS A 195 -7.99 10.09 -23.43
CA CYS A 195 -7.44 11.42 -23.22
C CYS A 195 -7.66 12.28 -24.46
N PRO A 196 -8.16 13.52 -24.33
CA PRO A 196 -8.33 14.40 -25.48
C PRO A 196 -7.00 14.92 -26.07
N LYS A 197 -5.88 14.76 -25.37
CA LYS A 197 -4.56 15.26 -25.78
C LYS A 197 -3.59 14.18 -26.28
N CYS A 198 -3.85 12.92 -25.97
CA CYS A 198 -3.03 11.79 -26.42
C CYS A 198 -3.88 10.53 -26.62
N ASP A 199 -3.30 9.49 -27.17
CA ASP A 199 -4.01 8.21 -27.45
C ASP A 199 -4.17 7.30 -26.21
N HIS A 200 -3.95 7.82 -25.01
CA HIS A 200 -4.09 7.03 -23.78
C HIS A 200 -5.56 6.70 -23.55
N THR A 201 -5.86 5.40 -23.47
CA THR A 201 -7.19 4.88 -23.18
C THR A 201 -7.18 4.02 -21.93
N CYS A 202 -8.24 4.11 -21.13
CA CYS A 202 -8.43 3.27 -19.96
C CYS A 202 -9.64 2.34 -20.13
N PRO A 203 -9.58 1.10 -19.60
CA PRO A 203 -10.73 0.23 -19.56
C PRO A 203 -11.80 0.76 -18.60
N PRO A 204 -13.05 0.30 -18.73
CA PRO A 204 -14.11 0.63 -17.77
C PRO A 204 -13.70 0.23 -16.35
N LEU A 205 -14.06 1.07 -15.37
CA LEU A 205 -13.75 0.84 -13.97
C LEU A 205 -14.42 -0.43 -13.45
N ASN A 206 -13.65 -1.25 -12.74
CA ASN A 206 -14.16 -2.40 -12.00
C ASN A 206 -13.44 -2.54 -10.65
N PRO A 207 -14.05 -3.15 -9.62
CA PRO A 207 -13.45 -3.25 -8.29
C PRO A 207 -12.11 -3.99 -8.24
N ARG A 208 -11.81 -4.89 -9.20
CA ARG A 208 -10.55 -5.65 -9.24
C ARG A 208 -9.35 -4.79 -9.59
N MET A 209 -9.57 -3.68 -10.34
CA MET A 209 -8.52 -2.71 -10.67
C MET A 209 -7.93 -2.02 -9.43
N PHE A 210 -8.70 -1.91 -8.35
CA PHE A 210 -8.28 -1.28 -7.10
C PHE A 210 -7.76 -2.28 -6.07
N SER A 211 -7.61 -3.56 -6.44
CA SER A 211 -7.07 -4.59 -5.58
C SER A 211 -5.59 -4.80 -5.84
N PHE A 212 -4.76 -4.53 -4.85
CA PHE A 212 -3.33 -4.85 -4.92
C PHE A 212 -3.04 -6.36 -4.75
N ASN A 213 -4.06 -7.17 -4.45
CA ASN A 213 -3.98 -8.64 -4.38
C ASN A 213 -4.44 -9.31 -5.70
N HIS A 214 -4.85 -8.53 -6.69
CA HIS A 214 -5.32 -9.05 -7.97
C HIS A 214 -4.41 -8.56 -9.12
N PRO A 215 -4.02 -9.40 -10.10
CA PRO A 215 -3.10 -9.03 -11.18
C PRO A 215 -3.54 -7.81 -12.01
N SER A 216 -4.85 -7.56 -12.16
CA SER A 216 -5.36 -6.39 -12.88
C SER A 216 -5.20 -5.07 -12.11
N GLY A 217 -4.91 -5.11 -10.81
CA GLY A 217 -4.76 -3.93 -9.97
C GLY A 217 -3.38 -3.80 -9.34
N SER A 218 -2.65 -4.91 -9.11
CA SER A 218 -1.34 -4.90 -8.47
C SER A 218 -0.28 -4.24 -9.34
N CYS A 219 0.61 -3.46 -8.73
CA CYS A 219 1.79 -2.92 -9.38
C CYS A 219 2.70 -4.07 -9.88
N PRO A 220 3.06 -4.12 -11.17
CA PRO A 220 3.84 -5.24 -11.71
C PRO A 220 5.28 -5.28 -11.19
N ALA A 221 5.86 -4.14 -10.78
CA ALA A 221 7.24 -4.08 -10.29
C ALA A 221 7.40 -4.66 -8.88
N CYS A 222 6.40 -4.52 -8.01
CA CYS A 222 6.44 -5.01 -6.62
C CYS A 222 5.36 -6.06 -6.32
N ASP A 223 4.65 -6.54 -7.32
CA ASP A 223 3.55 -7.51 -7.19
C ASP A 223 2.56 -7.15 -6.06
N GLY A 224 2.22 -5.85 -5.94
CA GLY A 224 1.28 -5.35 -4.95
C GLY A 224 1.81 -5.27 -3.51
N ILE A 225 3.10 -5.48 -3.26
CA ILE A 225 3.71 -5.37 -1.92
C ILE A 225 3.97 -3.91 -1.53
N GLY A 226 4.21 -3.03 -2.53
CA GLY A 226 4.49 -1.60 -2.34
C GLY A 226 5.92 -1.29 -1.93
N GLN A 227 6.74 -2.31 -1.70
CA GLN A 227 8.16 -2.21 -1.35
C GLN A 227 8.95 -3.23 -2.15
N LEU A 228 10.22 -2.94 -2.35
CA LEU A 228 11.19 -3.83 -2.95
C LEU A 228 12.31 -4.10 -1.96
N GLU A 229 12.79 -5.32 -1.96
CA GLU A 229 14.02 -5.70 -1.29
C GLU A 229 15.19 -5.29 -2.18
N ILE A 230 16.00 -4.39 -1.68
CA ILE A 230 17.19 -3.94 -2.40
C ILE A 230 18.42 -4.13 -1.53
N PHE A 231 19.53 -4.49 -2.16
CA PHE A 231 20.83 -4.46 -1.50
C PHE A 231 21.23 -3.00 -1.24
N ASP A 232 21.39 -2.66 0.04
CA ASP A 232 21.60 -1.29 0.48
C ASP A 232 23.09 -0.97 0.51
N VAL A 233 23.48 0.08 -0.21
CA VAL A 233 24.88 0.50 -0.30
C VAL A 233 25.45 0.86 1.07
N GLU A 234 24.66 1.52 1.94
CA GLU A 234 25.09 1.90 3.28
C GLU A 234 25.34 0.67 4.18
N LYS A 235 24.59 -0.41 3.97
CA LYS A 235 24.84 -1.67 4.68
C LYS A 235 25.99 -2.47 4.09
N ILE A 236 26.18 -2.43 2.77
CA ILE A 236 27.30 -3.10 2.09
C ILE A 236 28.62 -2.43 2.48
N ILE A 237 28.65 -1.09 2.51
CA ILE A 237 29.79 -0.26 2.89
C ILE A 237 29.55 0.30 4.30
N ALA A 238 29.49 -0.58 5.30
CA ALA A 238 29.21 -0.16 6.66
C ALA A 238 30.31 0.75 7.27
N HIS A 239 31.54 0.62 6.79
CA HIS A 239 32.69 1.37 7.28
C HIS A 239 33.45 2.02 6.12
N PRO A 240 32.98 3.17 5.60
CA PRO A 240 33.58 3.84 4.43
C PRO A 240 35.02 4.35 4.69
N THR A 241 35.41 4.52 5.95
CA THR A 241 36.78 4.84 6.37
C THR A 241 37.76 3.69 6.21
N LEU A 242 37.27 2.44 6.06
CA LEU A 242 38.11 1.29 5.74
C LEU A 242 38.41 1.25 4.24
N SER A 243 39.55 0.65 3.90
CA SER A 243 39.90 0.37 2.49
C SER A 243 39.26 -0.94 2.03
N LEU A 244 39.18 -1.13 0.69
CA LEU A 244 38.73 -2.40 0.10
C LEU A 244 39.57 -3.59 0.57
N ALA A 245 40.90 -3.38 0.70
CA ALA A 245 41.80 -4.40 1.22
C ALA A 245 41.58 -4.73 2.70
N SER A 246 41.07 -3.79 3.48
CA SER A 246 40.80 -3.92 4.93
C SER A 246 39.37 -4.32 5.26
N GLY A 247 38.51 -4.53 4.26
CA GLY A 247 37.15 -5.03 4.45
C GLY A 247 36.07 -3.96 4.48
N ALA A 248 36.22 -2.86 3.75
CA ALA A 248 35.12 -1.91 3.51
C ALA A 248 33.86 -2.60 2.98
N ILE A 249 34.02 -3.68 2.20
CA ILE A 249 32.93 -4.56 1.74
C ILE A 249 33.10 -5.91 2.44
N SER A 250 32.09 -6.31 3.19
CA SER A 250 32.11 -7.57 3.93
C SER A 250 32.27 -8.77 2.98
N GLY A 251 33.24 -9.64 3.31
CA GLY A 251 33.56 -10.85 2.53
C GLY A 251 34.32 -10.61 1.22
N TRP A 252 34.72 -9.34 0.92
CA TRP A 252 35.51 -8.97 -0.27
C TRP A 252 36.91 -8.46 0.08
N ASP A 253 37.43 -8.89 1.20
CA ASP A 253 38.76 -8.50 1.70
C ASP A 253 39.82 -9.59 1.41
N ARG A 254 41.03 -9.37 1.94
CA ARG A 254 42.16 -10.29 1.79
C ARG A 254 41.91 -11.74 2.26
N ARG A 255 40.93 -11.94 3.12
CA ARG A 255 40.56 -13.28 3.64
C ARG A 255 39.84 -14.11 2.58
N ASN A 256 39.13 -13.47 1.66
CA ASN A 256 38.48 -14.13 0.54
C ASN A 256 39.29 -13.93 -0.74
N LYS A 257 40.20 -14.86 -1.00
CA LYS A 257 41.16 -14.77 -2.11
C LYS A 257 40.51 -14.52 -3.47
N PHE A 258 39.37 -15.16 -3.76
CA PHE A 258 38.69 -15.02 -5.05
C PHE A 258 38.21 -13.59 -5.29
N PHE A 259 37.48 -13.00 -4.35
CA PHE A 259 36.98 -11.63 -4.50
C PHE A 259 38.10 -10.61 -4.40
N PHE A 260 39.13 -10.87 -3.56
CA PHE A 260 40.29 -10.00 -3.47
C PHE A 260 41.12 -9.97 -4.76
N ASP A 261 41.26 -11.10 -5.48
CA ASP A 261 41.90 -11.17 -6.79
C ASP A 261 41.11 -10.36 -7.84
N MET A 262 39.78 -10.37 -7.77
CA MET A 262 38.92 -9.53 -8.61
C MET A 262 39.16 -8.03 -8.33
N LEU A 263 39.12 -7.62 -7.07
CA LEU A 263 39.39 -6.23 -6.67
C LEU A 263 40.80 -5.79 -7.09
N SER A 264 41.79 -6.69 -6.96
CA SER A 264 43.18 -6.41 -7.40
C SER A 264 43.30 -6.24 -8.90
N SER A 265 42.46 -6.93 -9.67
CA SER A 265 42.42 -6.76 -11.12
C SER A 265 41.73 -5.45 -11.53
N LEU A 266 40.69 -5.05 -10.80
CA LEU A 266 40.03 -3.74 -10.96
C LEU A 266 41.00 -2.59 -10.63
N SER A 267 41.71 -2.69 -9.50
CA SER A 267 42.70 -1.71 -9.07
C SER A 267 43.75 -1.44 -10.17
N LYS A 268 44.25 -2.51 -10.81
CA LYS A 268 45.20 -2.38 -11.93
C LYS A 268 44.59 -1.77 -13.19
N HIS A 269 43.30 -2.02 -13.45
CA HIS A 269 42.64 -1.55 -14.66
C HIS A 269 42.25 -0.08 -14.57
N TYR A 270 41.76 0.36 -13.38
CA TYR A 270 41.31 1.74 -13.13
C TYR A 270 42.35 2.60 -12.39
N ASP A 271 43.55 2.09 -12.19
CA ASP A 271 44.71 2.76 -11.56
C ASP A 271 44.39 3.40 -10.20
N PHE A 272 43.90 2.58 -9.24
CA PHE A 272 43.65 2.98 -7.88
C PHE A 272 44.30 2.06 -6.85
N ASP A 273 44.63 2.59 -5.65
CA ASP A 273 45.19 1.78 -4.57
C ASP A 273 44.07 1.17 -3.69
N LEU A 274 44.13 -0.17 -3.54
CA LEU A 274 43.22 -0.93 -2.69
C LEU A 274 43.31 -0.58 -1.20
N ASN A 275 44.37 0.07 -0.75
CA ASN A 275 44.54 0.52 0.63
C ASN A 275 43.96 1.91 0.89
N THR A 276 43.53 2.63 -0.13
CA THR A 276 42.83 3.91 0.02
C THR A 276 41.47 3.68 0.70
N PRO A 277 41.08 4.47 1.73
CA PRO A 277 39.74 4.43 2.30
C PRO A 277 38.67 4.53 1.23
N TYR A 278 37.58 3.76 1.35
CA TYR A 278 36.54 3.69 0.32
C TYR A 278 35.95 5.09 -0.01
N GLU A 279 35.72 5.91 1.01
CA GLU A 279 35.21 7.27 0.86
C GLU A 279 36.13 8.21 0.07
N ASN A 280 37.43 7.91 0.00
CA ASN A 280 38.43 8.71 -0.71
C ASN A 280 38.74 8.16 -2.11
N LEU A 281 38.11 7.05 -2.52
CA LEU A 281 38.23 6.54 -3.90
C LEU A 281 37.52 7.47 -4.87
N PRO A 282 38.01 7.60 -6.13
CA PRO A 282 37.29 8.33 -7.17
C PRO A 282 35.86 7.80 -7.34
N LEU A 283 34.89 8.69 -7.55
CA LEU A 283 33.47 8.32 -7.70
C LEU A 283 33.25 7.28 -8.80
N GLU A 284 33.98 7.36 -9.90
CA GLU A 284 33.93 6.37 -11.00
C GLU A 284 34.32 4.98 -10.52
N VAL A 285 35.35 4.88 -9.66
CA VAL A 285 35.79 3.61 -9.07
C VAL A 285 34.75 3.06 -8.12
N GLN A 286 34.16 3.93 -7.25
CA GLN A 286 33.08 3.52 -6.34
C GLN A 286 31.88 2.98 -7.11
N GLU A 287 31.46 3.66 -8.20
CA GLU A 287 30.38 3.22 -9.08
C GLU A 287 30.67 1.87 -9.75
N VAL A 288 31.89 1.70 -10.28
CA VAL A 288 32.29 0.43 -10.89
C VAL A 288 32.30 -0.70 -9.87
N VAL A 289 32.81 -0.49 -8.68
CA VAL A 289 32.86 -1.49 -7.60
C VAL A 289 31.45 -1.93 -7.23
N LEU A 290 30.52 -1.00 -7.08
CA LEU A 290 29.13 -1.29 -6.69
C LEU A 290 28.30 -1.86 -7.83
N HIS A 291 28.30 -1.21 -9.00
CA HIS A 291 27.37 -1.46 -10.10
C HIS A 291 27.96 -2.21 -11.29
N GLY A 292 29.29 -2.35 -11.31
CA GLY A 292 30.01 -3.08 -12.35
C GLY A 292 30.52 -2.23 -13.51
N SER A 293 31.32 -2.87 -14.42
CA SER A 293 31.98 -2.21 -15.54
C SER A 293 31.10 -2.01 -16.79
N GLY A 294 29.80 -2.25 -16.71
CA GLY A 294 28.86 -2.14 -17.83
C GLY A 294 29.24 -3.08 -19.00
N LYS A 295 29.56 -2.51 -20.16
CA LYS A 295 30.00 -3.28 -21.37
C LYS A 295 31.51 -3.45 -21.44
N GLN A 296 32.28 -2.79 -20.57
CA GLN A 296 33.73 -2.83 -20.61
C GLN A 296 34.25 -4.16 -20.07
N LYS A 297 35.03 -4.87 -20.89
CA LYS A 297 35.70 -6.12 -20.50
C LYS A 297 37.01 -5.79 -19.78
N ILE A 298 37.25 -6.46 -18.66
CA ILE A 298 38.42 -6.29 -17.81
C ILE A 298 39.14 -7.64 -17.75
N LYS A 299 40.46 -7.59 -17.75
CA LYS A 299 41.32 -8.78 -17.65
C LYS A 299 41.52 -9.12 -16.18
N PHE A 300 40.87 -10.20 -15.72
CA PHE A 300 40.97 -10.68 -14.35
C PHE A 300 42.08 -11.73 -14.23
N TYR A 301 42.77 -11.70 -13.08
CA TYR A 301 43.85 -12.60 -12.76
C TYR A 301 43.45 -13.36 -11.48
N TYR A 302 43.21 -14.66 -11.61
CA TYR A 302 42.86 -15.54 -10.52
C TYR A 302 44.02 -16.46 -10.18
N GLN A 303 44.24 -16.68 -8.89
CA GLN A 303 45.23 -17.64 -8.46
C GLN A 303 44.52 -18.93 -8.00
N GLY A 304 44.69 -20.02 -8.75
CA GLY A 304 44.13 -21.34 -8.43
C GLY A 304 44.71 -21.94 -7.15
N LYS A 305 44.02 -22.97 -6.62
CA LYS A 305 44.46 -23.69 -5.39
C LYS A 305 45.87 -24.25 -5.46
N ASN A 306 46.38 -24.57 -6.64
CA ASN A 306 47.72 -25.12 -6.92
C ASN A 306 48.76 -24.05 -7.34
N GLY A 307 48.43 -22.75 -7.16
CA GLY A 307 49.33 -21.65 -7.59
C GLY A 307 49.29 -21.31 -9.08
N GLU A 308 48.50 -22.00 -9.87
CA GLU A 308 48.32 -21.68 -11.28
C GLU A 308 47.62 -20.33 -11.49
N LYS A 309 48.18 -19.47 -12.34
CA LYS A 309 47.57 -18.19 -12.70
C LYS A 309 46.61 -18.40 -13.86
N LYS A 310 45.32 -18.29 -13.64
CA LYS A 310 44.29 -18.27 -14.66
C LYS A 310 43.93 -16.82 -15.00
N THR A 311 43.89 -16.52 -16.29
CA THR A 311 43.46 -15.19 -16.77
C THR A 311 42.15 -15.33 -17.49
N ASP A 312 41.20 -14.46 -17.21
CA ASP A 312 39.91 -14.41 -17.89
C ASP A 312 39.56 -12.96 -18.26
N ASN A 313 38.87 -12.76 -19.38
CA ASN A 313 38.52 -11.43 -19.89
C ASN A 313 37.00 -11.29 -19.99
N HIS A 314 36.40 -10.72 -18.99
CA HIS A 314 34.95 -10.54 -18.91
C HIS A 314 34.57 -9.19 -18.30
N THR A 315 33.26 -8.85 -18.30
CA THR A 315 32.75 -7.67 -17.63
C THR A 315 32.66 -7.93 -16.14
N PHE A 316 32.91 -6.91 -15.32
CA PHE A 316 32.70 -6.98 -13.89
C PHE A 316 31.21 -6.73 -13.58
N GLU A 317 30.58 -7.64 -12.85
CA GLU A 317 29.15 -7.54 -12.55
C GLU A 317 28.80 -6.50 -11.46
N GLY A 318 29.76 -6.14 -10.61
CA GLY A 318 29.55 -5.28 -9.44
C GLY A 318 29.08 -6.05 -8.20
N VAL A 319 29.35 -5.48 -7.03
CA VAL A 319 29.04 -6.11 -5.73
C VAL A 319 27.54 -6.31 -5.57
N ILE A 320 26.73 -5.32 -5.89
CA ILE A 320 25.27 -5.37 -5.73
C ILE A 320 24.65 -6.50 -6.57
N LYS A 321 25.04 -6.59 -7.85
CA LYS A 321 24.54 -7.66 -8.72
C LYS A 321 25.04 -9.04 -8.28
N ASN A 322 26.30 -9.12 -7.83
CA ASN A 322 26.85 -10.35 -7.27
C ASN A 322 26.06 -10.82 -6.05
N PHE A 323 25.78 -9.93 -5.09
CA PHE A 323 24.98 -10.25 -3.91
C PHE A 323 23.58 -10.69 -4.28
N ASN A 324 22.92 -9.97 -5.20
CA ASN A 324 21.58 -10.31 -5.67
C ASN A 324 21.55 -11.69 -6.35
N ARG A 325 22.47 -11.95 -7.26
CA ARG A 325 22.58 -13.26 -7.93
C ARG A 325 22.83 -14.39 -6.91
N ARG A 326 23.79 -14.21 -5.99
CA ARG A 326 24.09 -15.20 -4.95
C ARG A 326 22.91 -15.45 -4.03
N HIS A 327 22.20 -14.42 -3.61
CA HIS A 327 21.00 -14.54 -2.77
C HIS A 327 19.87 -15.31 -3.48
N THR A 328 19.72 -15.09 -4.80
CA THR A 328 18.67 -15.74 -5.60
C THR A 328 19.02 -17.19 -5.96
N GLU A 329 20.29 -17.47 -6.31
CA GLU A 329 20.71 -18.77 -6.85
C GLU A 329 21.15 -19.77 -5.77
N THR A 330 21.54 -19.29 -4.58
CA THR A 330 22.02 -20.19 -3.52
C THR A 330 20.90 -21.04 -2.93
N LYS A 331 21.23 -22.30 -2.63
CA LYS A 331 20.37 -23.22 -1.88
C LYS A 331 20.73 -23.30 -0.38
N GLU A 332 21.84 -22.68 0.01
CA GLU A 332 22.34 -22.70 1.38
C GLU A 332 21.68 -21.59 2.20
N GLU A 333 20.88 -21.96 3.19
CA GLU A 333 20.16 -21.02 4.09
C GLU A 333 21.12 -20.05 4.80
N ALA A 334 22.26 -20.54 5.29
CA ALA A 334 23.27 -19.70 5.96
C ALA A 334 23.79 -18.56 5.08
N VAL A 335 23.98 -18.80 3.77
CA VAL A 335 24.41 -17.77 2.83
C VAL A 335 23.29 -16.77 2.55
N LYS A 336 22.05 -17.23 2.47
CA LYS A 336 20.89 -16.33 2.34
C LYS A 336 20.73 -15.43 3.55
N GLU A 337 20.82 -15.97 4.75
CA GLU A 337 20.72 -15.20 6.00
C GLU A 337 21.86 -14.17 6.11
N GLU A 338 23.08 -14.54 5.72
CA GLU A 338 24.20 -13.62 5.70
C GLU A 338 23.98 -12.47 4.73
N LEU A 339 23.54 -12.76 3.49
CA LEU A 339 23.28 -11.73 2.48
C LEU A 339 22.04 -10.90 2.81
N ALA A 340 21.05 -11.46 3.50
CA ALA A 340 19.85 -10.74 3.93
C ALA A 340 20.15 -9.56 4.88
N LYS A 341 21.28 -9.59 5.61
CA LYS A 341 21.72 -8.48 6.45
C LYS A 341 21.98 -7.20 5.68
N PHE A 342 22.34 -7.30 4.41
CA PHE A 342 22.60 -6.19 3.52
C PHE A 342 21.36 -5.71 2.75
N ILE A 343 20.20 -6.35 2.95
CA ILE A 343 18.95 -5.98 2.32
C ILE A 343 18.24 -4.91 3.16
N SER A 344 17.70 -3.92 2.48
CA SER A 344 16.75 -2.94 3.01
C SER A 344 15.46 -2.95 2.22
N LEU A 345 14.35 -2.71 2.92
CA LEU A 345 13.03 -2.53 2.28
C LEU A 345 12.89 -1.06 1.87
N ARG A 346 12.81 -0.79 0.59
CA ARG A 346 12.53 0.56 0.06
C ARG A 346 11.18 0.60 -0.63
N SER A 347 10.53 1.77 -0.56
CA SER A 347 9.29 1.98 -1.32
C SER A 347 9.52 1.71 -2.80
N CYS A 348 8.60 0.96 -3.43
CA CYS A 348 8.68 0.66 -4.86
C CYS A 348 8.69 1.97 -5.66
N PRO A 349 9.69 2.24 -6.53
CA PRO A 349 9.78 3.49 -7.28
C PRO A 349 8.60 3.66 -8.26
N ASP A 350 8.12 2.58 -8.87
CA ASP A 350 7.05 2.64 -9.86
C ASP A 350 5.70 3.04 -9.26
N CYS A 351 5.36 2.50 -8.10
CA CYS A 351 4.08 2.80 -7.46
C CYS A 351 4.18 3.73 -6.25
N SER A 352 5.39 4.16 -5.86
CA SER A 352 5.63 5.02 -4.69
C SER A 352 4.93 4.50 -3.42
N GLY A 353 4.93 3.16 -3.24
CA GLY A 353 4.29 2.51 -2.10
C GLY A 353 2.77 2.29 -2.20
N SER A 354 2.10 2.81 -3.24
CA SER A 354 0.63 2.68 -3.41
C SER A 354 0.17 1.25 -3.71
N ARG A 355 1.06 0.34 -4.12
CA ARG A 355 0.81 -1.06 -4.49
C ARG A 355 0.00 -1.27 -5.77
N LEU A 356 -0.50 -0.21 -6.39
CA LEU A 356 -1.45 -0.24 -7.50
C LEU A 356 -0.81 0.14 -8.84
N ARG A 357 -1.41 -0.34 -9.91
CA ARG A 357 -1.09 0.06 -11.29
C ARG A 357 -1.40 1.53 -11.56
N PRO A 358 -0.76 2.16 -12.57
CA PRO A 358 -1.04 3.54 -12.96
C PRO A 358 -2.51 3.81 -13.26
N GLU A 359 -3.21 2.89 -13.92
CA GLU A 359 -4.62 3.03 -14.28
C GLU A 359 -5.50 3.22 -13.04
N ALA A 360 -5.25 2.46 -11.96
CA ALA A 360 -5.99 2.60 -10.70
C ALA A 360 -5.57 3.84 -9.90
N ARG A 361 -4.29 4.23 -9.96
CA ARG A 361 -3.78 5.43 -9.24
C ARG A 361 -4.29 6.74 -9.81
N ASN A 362 -4.66 6.75 -11.08
CA ASN A 362 -5.18 7.94 -11.76
C ASN A 362 -6.71 8.02 -11.75
N VAL A 363 -7.38 7.24 -10.90
CA VAL A 363 -8.81 7.38 -10.62
C VAL A 363 -8.99 8.21 -9.35
N ARG A 364 -9.87 9.20 -9.39
CA ARG A 364 -10.12 10.12 -8.26
C ARG A 364 -11.59 10.12 -7.87
N VAL A 365 -11.83 10.25 -6.58
CA VAL A 365 -13.14 10.54 -5.99
C VAL A 365 -12.97 11.84 -5.21
N ASN A 366 -13.72 12.87 -5.56
CA ASN A 366 -13.55 14.22 -4.99
C ASN A 366 -12.06 14.67 -4.97
N GLY A 367 -11.38 14.52 -6.11
CA GLY A 367 -9.99 14.94 -6.30
C GLY A 367 -8.92 14.00 -5.72
N LEU A 368 -9.27 13.03 -4.88
CA LEU A 368 -8.31 12.12 -4.23
C LEU A 368 -8.34 10.72 -4.84
N ASN A 369 -7.15 10.13 -5.05
CA ASN A 369 -7.05 8.73 -5.44
C ASN A 369 -7.09 7.81 -4.21
N ILE A 370 -7.38 6.52 -4.45
CA ILE A 370 -7.53 5.51 -3.38
C ILE A 370 -6.26 5.35 -2.53
N ALA A 371 -5.06 5.53 -3.10
CA ALA A 371 -3.80 5.42 -2.37
C ALA A 371 -3.62 6.60 -1.40
N SER A 372 -3.98 7.81 -1.81
CA SER A 372 -3.96 9.00 -0.95
C SER A 372 -4.91 8.84 0.24
N VAL A 373 -6.12 8.35 0.00
CA VAL A 373 -7.09 8.09 1.08
C VAL A 373 -6.60 7.00 2.03
N ASN A 374 -6.03 5.91 1.50
CA ASN A 374 -5.44 4.85 2.33
C ASN A 374 -4.25 5.32 3.18
N ALA A 375 -3.56 6.38 2.77
CA ALA A 375 -2.40 6.95 3.47
C ALA A 375 -2.79 7.91 4.60
N MET A 376 -4.01 8.46 4.59
CA MET A 376 -4.50 9.39 5.61
C MET A 376 -4.64 8.72 6.97
N ALA A 377 -4.53 9.51 8.05
CA ALA A 377 -4.98 9.09 9.35
C ALA A 377 -6.50 8.78 9.31
N LEU A 378 -6.95 7.81 10.09
CA LEU A 378 -8.37 7.41 10.09
C LEU A 378 -9.30 8.58 10.43
N THR A 379 -8.87 9.51 11.32
CA THR A 379 -9.60 10.74 11.63
C THR A 379 -9.85 11.61 10.40
N ASP A 380 -8.80 11.81 9.59
CA ASP A 380 -8.87 12.64 8.38
C ASP A 380 -9.67 11.92 7.28
N ALA A 381 -9.50 10.59 7.17
CA ALA A 381 -10.27 9.78 6.25
C ALA A 381 -11.77 9.83 6.57
N LYS A 382 -12.16 9.78 7.85
CA LYS A 382 -13.56 9.93 8.28
C LYS A 382 -14.14 11.27 7.82
N THR A 383 -13.44 12.37 8.08
CA THR A 383 -13.86 13.72 7.65
C THR A 383 -14.00 13.80 6.12
N PHE A 384 -13.08 13.20 5.38
CA PHE A 384 -13.17 13.12 3.92
C PHE A 384 -14.46 12.41 3.48
N PHE A 385 -14.81 11.25 4.05
CA PHE A 385 -16.02 10.51 3.68
C PHE A 385 -17.30 11.24 4.11
N GLU A 386 -17.31 11.92 5.23
CA GLU A 386 -18.42 12.76 5.68
C GLU A 386 -18.70 13.91 4.70
N THR A 387 -17.65 14.51 4.12
CA THR A 387 -17.82 15.54 3.08
C THR A 387 -18.43 14.98 1.79
N LEU A 388 -18.16 13.72 1.45
CA LEU A 388 -18.71 13.08 0.24
C LEU A 388 -20.22 12.87 0.30
N ILE A 389 -20.80 12.59 1.46
CA ILE A 389 -22.25 12.43 1.64
C ILE A 389 -22.99 13.73 1.30
N ASN A 390 -22.40 14.86 1.64
CA ASN A 390 -23.03 16.19 1.45
C ASN A 390 -22.98 16.68 -0.02
N HIS A 391 -22.22 16.03 -0.89
CA HIS A 391 -22.18 16.37 -2.31
C HIS A 391 -23.30 15.66 -3.10
N SER A 392 -24.24 16.44 -3.65
CA SER A 392 -25.48 16.00 -4.32
C SER A 392 -25.34 15.11 -5.58
N GLN A 393 -24.12 14.73 -5.97
CA GLN A 393 -23.86 13.85 -7.12
C GLN A 393 -23.73 12.38 -6.75
N THR A 394 -23.75 12.01 -5.47
CA THR A 394 -23.67 10.62 -5.03
C THR A 394 -25.00 9.90 -5.22
N LYS A 395 -25.00 8.87 -6.08
CA LYS A 395 -26.17 7.98 -6.25
C LYS A 395 -26.44 7.20 -4.96
N ILE A 396 -27.70 6.84 -4.70
CA ILE A 396 -28.19 6.11 -3.50
C ILE A 396 -27.29 4.90 -3.10
N ILE A 397 -26.72 4.19 -4.08
CA ILE A 397 -25.81 3.05 -3.84
C ILE A 397 -24.49 3.51 -3.20
N SER A 398 -23.99 4.70 -3.59
CA SER A 398 -22.74 5.26 -3.05
C SER A 398 -22.91 5.71 -1.61
N GLU A 399 -24.06 6.23 -1.22
CA GLU A 399 -24.36 6.68 0.15
C GLU A 399 -24.27 5.51 1.14
N ARG A 400 -24.82 4.34 0.80
CA ARG A 400 -24.75 3.15 1.65
C ARG A 400 -23.30 2.68 1.84
N VAL A 401 -22.51 2.68 0.77
CA VAL A 401 -21.10 2.31 0.82
C VAL A 401 -20.30 3.29 1.68
N ILE A 402 -20.53 4.61 1.50
CA ILE A 402 -19.85 5.65 2.26
C ILE A 402 -20.23 5.57 3.73
N THR A 403 -21.52 5.38 4.05
CA THR A 403 -21.99 5.22 5.43
C THR A 403 -21.33 4.03 6.11
N GLU A 404 -21.21 2.89 5.42
CA GLU A 404 -20.54 1.71 5.95
C GLU A 404 -19.04 1.96 6.21
N ILE A 405 -18.36 2.69 5.31
CA ILE A 405 -16.96 3.10 5.51
C ILE A 405 -16.85 4.00 6.75
N ILE A 406 -17.71 5.00 6.89
CA ILE A 406 -17.71 5.93 8.05
C ILE A 406 -17.92 5.17 9.34
N ASN A 407 -18.86 4.25 9.39
CA ASN A 407 -19.14 3.44 10.58
C ASN A 407 -17.93 2.61 10.99
N ARG A 408 -17.33 1.87 10.04
CA ARG A 408 -16.15 1.02 10.30
C ARG A 408 -14.92 1.84 10.70
N VAL A 409 -14.68 2.97 10.04
CA VAL A 409 -13.62 3.91 10.44
C VAL A 409 -13.92 4.51 11.82
N GLY A 410 -15.19 4.84 12.10
CA GLY A 410 -15.64 5.31 13.40
C GLY A 410 -15.31 4.33 14.54
N PHE A 411 -15.61 3.04 14.37
CA PHE A 411 -15.27 2.01 15.37
C PHE A 411 -13.76 1.90 15.62
N LEU A 412 -12.92 2.06 14.57
CA LEU A 412 -11.47 2.09 14.77
C LEU A 412 -11.01 3.33 15.56
N ILE A 413 -11.65 4.47 15.35
CA ILE A 413 -11.36 5.71 16.10
C ILE A 413 -11.84 5.56 17.56
N ASP A 414 -13.00 4.96 17.78
CA ASP A 414 -13.58 4.74 19.12
C ASP A 414 -12.66 3.86 19.98
N VAL A 415 -11.98 2.86 19.41
CA VAL A 415 -10.98 2.05 20.13
C VAL A 415 -9.58 2.70 20.21
N GLY A 416 -9.46 4.00 19.93
CA GLY A 416 -8.22 4.76 20.09
C GLY A 416 -7.21 4.60 18.95
N LEU A 417 -7.62 4.12 17.75
CA LEU A 417 -6.73 3.89 16.61
C LEU A 417 -6.79 4.98 15.53
N GLY A 418 -7.35 6.16 15.85
CA GLY A 418 -7.56 7.25 14.88
C GLY A 418 -6.29 7.75 14.19
N TYR A 419 -5.11 7.56 14.78
CA TYR A 419 -3.82 7.93 14.21
C TYR A 419 -3.29 6.96 13.15
N LEU A 420 -3.83 5.74 13.07
CA LEU A 420 -3.43 4.76 12.06
C LEU A 420 -3.94 5.15 10.68
N SER A 421 -3.30 4.59 9.66
CA SER A 421 -3.77 4.68 8.27
C SER A 421 -4.23 3.31 7.75
N LEU A 422 -5.14 3.31 6.78
CA LEU A 422 -5.66 2.07 6.18
C LEU A 422 -4.56 1.26 5.47
N GLN A 423 -3.51 1.92 4.97
CA GLN A 423 -2.37 1.27 4.33
C GLN A 423 -1.36 0.64 5.31
N ARG A 424 -1.47 0.91 6.62
CA ARG A 424 -0.55 0.38 7.63
C ARG A 424 -0.49 -1.13 7.55
N LYS A 425 0.70 -1.70 7.40
CA LYS A 425 0.90 -3.15 7.30
C LYS A 425 0.56 -3.84 8.63
N ALA A 426 -0.17 -4.95 8.57
CA ALA A 426 -0.54 -5.74 9.75
C ALA A 426 0.68 -6.22 10.56
N ALA A 427 1.74 -6.64 9.88
CA ALA A 427 2.98 -7.09 10.51
C ALA A 427 3.73 -5.99 11.31
N THR A 428 3.38 -4.71 11.11
CA THR A 428 4.00 -3.56 11.81
C THR A 428 3.17 -3.06 12.99
N LEU A 429 2.04 -3.69 13.26
CA LEU A 429 1.15 -3.34 14.37
C LEU A 429 1.69 -3.95 15.68
N SER A 430 1.52 -3.23 16.77
CA SER A 430 1.70 -3.80 18.11
C SER A 430 0.61 -4.82 18.43
N GLY A 431 0.83 -5.68 19.42
CA GLY A 431 -0.18 -6.64 19.88
C GLY A 431 -1.51 -5.98 20.21
N GLY A 432 -1.48 -4.92 21.02
CA GLY A 432 -2.68 -4.17 21.41
C GLY A 432 -3.36 -3.46 20.22
N GLU A 433 -2.63 -2.89 19.26
CA GLU A 433 -3.22 -2.33 18.03
C GLU A 433 -3.96 -3.40 17.23
N SER A 434 -3.33 -4.57 17.05
CA SER A 434 -3.90 -5.70 16.31
C SER A 434 -5.18 -6.22 16.97
N GLN A 435 -5.18 -6.33 18.30
CA GLN A 435 -6.34 -6.75 19.09
C GLN A 435 -7.50 -5.76 18.96
N ARG A 436 -7.23 -4.45 19.11
CA ARG A 436 -8.26 -3.42 18.97
C ARG A 436 -8.83 -3.33 17.55
N ILE A 437 -8.03 -3.55 16.51
CA ILE A 437 -8.55 -3.64 15.13
C ILE A 437 -9.55 -4.78 14.99
N ARG A 438 -9.26 -5.95 15.59
CA ARG A 438 -10.19 -7.08 15.60
C ARG A 438 -11.46 -6.77 16.38
N LEU A 439 -11.33 -6.15 17.56
CA LEU A 439 -12.48 -5.71 18.36
C LEU A 439 -13.38 -4.76 17.56
N ALA A 440 -12.82 -3.72 16.95
CA ALA A 440 -13.55 -2.77 16.12
C ALA A 440 -14.25 -3.47 14.94
N SER A 441 -13.60 -4.46 14.30
CA SER A 441 -14.19 -5.22 13.22
C SER A 441 -15.37 -6.09 13.66
N GLN A 442 -15.32 -6.62 14.89
CA GLN A 442 -16.43 -7.40 15.46
C GLN A 442 -17.63 -6.52 15.85
N ILE A 443 -17.38 -5.33 16.41
CA ILE A 443 -18.44 -4.34 16.67
C ILE A 443 -19.13 -3.97 15.35
N GLY A 444 -18.33 -3.74 14.28
CA GLY A 444 -18.84 -3.44 12.95
C GLY A 444 -19.63 -4.58 12.29
N ALA A 445 -19.43 -5.82 12.70
CA ALA A 445 -20.19 -6.97 12.21
C ALA A 445 -21.63 -7.03 12.78
N GLY A 446 -21.91 -6.32 13.89
CA GLY A 446 -23.24 -6.21 14.49
C GLY A 446 -23.84 -7.55 14.96
N LEU A 447 -23.00 -8.53 15.32
CA LEU A 447 -23.44 -9.84 15.80
C LEU A 447 -24.09 -9.70 17.17
N SER A 448 -25.12 -10.49 17.43
CA SER A 448 -25.84 -10.60 18.71
C SER A 448 -25.90 -12.05 19.19
N GLY A 449 -25.98 -12.26 20.51
CA GLY A 449 -26.04 -13.61 21.11
C GLY A 449 -24.69 -14.36 21.07
N VAL A 450 -23.59 -13.66 20.91
CA VAL A 450 -22.22 -14.20 20.87
C VAL A 450 -21.52 -13.91 22.20
N MET A 451 -20.61 -14.78 22.61
CA MET A 451 -19.70 -14.56 23.73
C MET A 451 -18.33 -14.11 23.22
N TYR A 452 -17.92 -12.91 23.58
CA TYR A 452 -16.60 -12.37 23.27
C TYR A 452 -15.66 -12.57 24.46
N VAL A 453 -14.45 -13.06 24.21
CA VAL A 453 -13.40 -13.21 25.21
C VAL A 453 -12.22 -12.33 24.81
N LEU A 454 -11.89 -11.36 25.66
CA LEU A 454 -10.83 -10.37 25.45
C LEU A 454 -9.74 -10.57 26.50
N ASP A 455 -8.49 -10.64 26.10
CA ASP A 455 -7.33 -10.80 26.97
C ASP A 455 -6.54 -9.49 27.01
N GLU A 456 -6.53 -8.80 28.16
CA GLU A 456 -5.85 -7.52 28.43
C GLU A 456 -6.01 -6.46 27.30
N PRO A 457 -7.23 -6.08 26.88
CA PRO A 457 -7.44 -5.17 25.77
C PRO A 457 -6.96 -3.73 26.05
N SER A 458 -6.79 -3.34 27.32
CA SER A 458 -6.27 -2.03 27.74
C SER A 458 -4.76 -1.89 27.59
N ILE A 459 -4.03 -2.98 27.35
CA ILE A 459 -2.55 -2.98 27.35
C ILE A 459 -1.98 -1.96 26.34
N GLY A 460 -1.04 -1.14 26.83
CA GLY A 460 -0.38 -0.11 26.04
C GLY A 460 -1.26 1.10 25.68
N LEU A 461 -2.46 1.22 26.26
CA LEU A 461 -3.27 2.42 26.17
C LEU A 461 -2.81 3.50 27.16
N HIS A 462 -3.03 4.73 26.77
CA HIS A 462 -3.04 5.85 27.69
C HIS A 462 -4.40 5.91 28.39
N GLN A 463 -4.46 6.36 29.66
CA GLN A 463 -5.72 6.45 30.43
C GLN A 463 -6.85 7.14 29.65
N ARG A 464 -6.55 8.20 28.92
CA ARG A 464 -7.52 8.91 28.08
C ARG A 464 -8.19 8.00 27.02
N ASP A 465 -7.44 7.04 26.49
CA ASP A 465 -7.93 6.16 25.42
C ASP A 465 -8.64 4.92 26.01
N ASN A 466 -8.39 4.59 27.30
CA ASN A 466 -8.99 3.47 27.99
C ASN A 466 -10.51 3.62 28.15
N GLN A 467 -10.99 4.82 28.50
CA GLN A 467 -12.41 5.09 28.61
C GLN A 467 -13.18 4.83 27.30
N ARG A 468 -12.61 5.18 26.15
CA ARG A 468 -13.19 4.88 24.83
C ARG A 468 -13.27 3.39 24.55
N LEU A 469 -12.25 2.63 24.98
CA LEU A 469 -12.26 1.18 24.88
C LEU A 469 -13.39 0.59 25.71
N ILE A 470 -13.55 1.02 26.97
CA ILE A 470 -14.63 0.58 27.87
C ILE A 470 -16.00 0.87 27.24
N GLU A 471 -16.21 2.08 26.71
CA GLU A 471 -17.44 2.43 25.99
C GLU A 471 -17.70 1.51 24.79
N SER A 472 -16.66 1.14 24.05
CA SER A 472 -16.77 0.22 22.92
C SER A 472 -17.13 -1.20 23.34
N ILE A 473 -16.60 -1.67 24.48
CA ILE A 473 -16.93 -2.97 25.10
C ILE A 473 -18.40 -2.95 25.57
N LYS A 474 -18.83 -1.88 26.21
CA LYS A 474 -20.24 -1.70 26.63
C LYS A 474 -21.21 -1.68 25.45
N LYS A 475 -20.87 -1.00 24.35
CA LYS A 475 -21.65 -1.06 23.10
C LYS A 475 -21.77 -2.49 22.58
N LEU A 476 -20.70 -3.28 22.63
CA LEU A 476 -20.73 -4.68 22.20
C LEU A 476 -21.66 -5.52 23.08
N ARG A 477 -21.64 -5.32 24.40
CA ARG A 477 -22.59 -5.92 25.37
C ARG A 477 -24.03 -5.52 25.05
N ASP A 478 -24.28 -4.24 24.82
CA ASP A 478 -25.62 -3.66 24.61
C ASP A 478 -26.28 -4.16 23.30
N LEU A 479 -25.49 -4.71 22.36
CA LEU A 479 -25.99 -5.46 21.21
C LEU A 479 -26.56 -6.85 21.56
N GLY A 480 -26.62 -7.22 22.84
CA GLY A 480 -27.11 -8.52 23.31
C GLY A 480 -26.04 -9.62 23.36
N ASN A 481 -24.79 -9.25 23.52
CA ASN A 481 -23.67 -10.18 23.65
C ASN A 481 -23.20 -10.32 25.10
N THR A 482 -22.51 -11.43 25.39
CA THR A 482 -21.73 -11.57 26.61
C THR A 482 -20.27 -11.19 26.33
N VAL A 483 -19.69 -10.33 27.14
CA VAL A 483 -18.28 -9.93 26.99
C VAL A 483 -17.51 -10.31 28.25
N ILE A 484 -16.55 -11.20 28.11
CA ILE A 484 -15.65 -11.64 29.17
C ILE A 484 -14.30 -10.96 28.93
N VAL A 485 -13.80 -10.22 29.92
CA VAL A 485 -12.54 -9.48 29.82
C VAL A 485 -11.61 -9.95 30.92
N VAL A 486 -10.41 -10.39 30.55
CA VAL A 486 -9.32 -10.59 31.51
C VAL A 486 -8.57 -9.27 31.60
N GLU A 487 -8.57 -8.64 32.79
CA GLU A 487 -8.03 -7.28 32.97
C GLU A 487 -7.38 -7.07 34.32
N HIS A 488 -6.47 -6.09 34.35
CA HIS A 488 -5.76 -5.63 35.53
C HIS A 488 -5.94 -4.11 35.74
N ASP A 489 -6.63 -3.45 34.83
CA ASP A 489 -6.87 -2.02 34.87
C ASP A 489 -8.03 -1.70 35.81
N GLU A 490 -7.80 -0.78 36.78
CA GLU A 490 -8.74 -0.40 37.79
C GLU A 490 -10.06 0.14 37.23
N GLU A 491 -9.99 1.03 36.23
CA GLU A 491 -11.15 1.67 35.62
C GLU A 491 -12.02 0.62 34.91
N THR A 492 -11.41 -0.32 34.19
CA THR A 492 -12.13 -1.41 33.52
C THR A 492 -12.85 -2.35 34.49
N ILE A 493 -12.20 -2.67 35.62
CA ILE A 493 -12.79 -3.52 36.67
C ILE A 493 -14.00 -2.83 37.28
N ILE A 494 -13.88 -1.55 37.65
CA ILE A 494 -14.96 -0.78 38.28
C ILE A 494 -16.16 -0.58 37.35
N GLU A 495 -15.92 -0.41 36.06
CA GLU A 495 -16.95 -0.15 35.04
C GLU A 495 -17.62 -1.42 34.50
N SER A 496 -17.20 -2.62 34.97
CA SER A 496 -17.81 -3.91 34.59
C SER A 496 -19.15 -4.14 35.29
N ASP A 497 -19.98 -5.02 34.76
CA ASP A 497 -21.27 -5.40 35.42
C ASP A 497 -21.05 -6.48 36.49
N TYR A 498 -20.02 -7.31 36.34
CA TYR A 498 -19.71 -8.44 37.22
C TYR A 498 -18.22 -8.71 37.27
N VAL A 499 -17.68 -9.01 38.44
CA VAL A 499 -16.26 -9.28 38.68
C VAL A 499 -16.09 -10.70 39.23
N ILE A 500 -15.12 -11.43 38.68
CA ILE A 500 -14.64 -12.70 39.23
C ILE A 500 -13.17 -12.50 39.56
N ASP A 501 -12.82 -12.57 40.85
CA ASP A 501 -11.44 -12.42 41.34
C ASP A 501 -10.83 -13.80 41.61
N ILE A 502 -9.66 -14.08 40.99
CA ILE A 502 -9.00 -15.37 41.08
C ILE A 502 -7.70 -15.20 41.89
N GLY A 503 -7.56 -16.03 42.91
CA GLY A 503 -6.42 -15.96 43.82
C GLY A 503 -6.36 -17.17 44.74
N PRO A 504 -5.92 -16.98 46.03
CA PRO A 504 -5.43 -15.72 46.66
C PRO A 504 -3.99 -15.36 46.30
N GLY A 505 -3.22 -16.28 45.65
CA GLY A 505 -1.82 -16.05 45.26
C GLY A 505 -1.54 -16.49 43.83
N SER A 506 -0.27 -16.67 43.51
CA SER A 506 0.20 -17.15 42.19
C SER A 506 0.72 -18.59 42.28
N GLY A 507 0.78 -19.30 41.14
CA GLY A 507 1.22 -20.67 41.04
C GLY A 507 0.37 -21.63 41.89
N GLU A 508 0.99 -22.51 42.70
CA GLU A 508 0.31 -23.51 43.53
C GLU A 508 -0.65 -22.88 44.57
N SER A 509 -0.45 -21.61 44.97
CA SER A 509 -1.29 -20.88 45.89
C SER A 509 -2.47 -20.15 45.23
N GLY A 510 -2.59 -20.23 43.91
CA GLY A 510 -3.63 -19.60 43.10
C GLY A 510 -4.73 -20.56 42.68
N GLY A 511 -5.47 -20.21 41.62
CA GLY A 511 -6.43 -21.09 40.96
C GLY A 511 -7.76 -21.28 41.68
N LYS A 512 -8.12 -20.38 42.61
CA LYS A 512 -9.42 -20.39 43.32
C LYS A 512 -10.17 -19.09 43.07
N ILE A 513 -11.48 -19.18 42.93
CA ILE A 513 -12.34 -17.99 42.98
C ILE A 513 -12.35 -17.49 44.43
N VAL A 514 -11.87 -16.28 44.65
CA VAL A 514 -11.82 -15.64 45.98
C VAL A 514 -12.95 -14.64 46.16
N PHE A 515 -13.47 -14.11 45.05
CA PHE A 515 -14.66 -13.23 45.05
C PHE A 515 -15.42 -13.38 43.72
N GLU A 516 -16.73 -13.30 43.79
CA GLU A 516 -17.62 -13.13 42.61
C GLU A 516 -18.79 -12.21 42.99
N GLY A 517 -19.12 -11.22 42.15
CA GLY A 517 -20.18 -10.25 42.42
C GLY A 517 -20.02 -8.94 41.64
N THR A 518 -20.75 -7.91 42.08
CA THR A 518 -20.66 -6.58 41.47
C THR A 518 -19.38 -5.83 41.91
N PRO A 519 -18.93 -4.85 41.14
CA PRO A 519 -17.75 -4.04 41.48
C PRO A 519 -17.83 -3.34 42.83
N GLU A 520 -19.04 -2.90 43.27
CA GLU A 520 -19.22 -2.28 44.57
C GLU A 520 -18.96 -3.26 45.72
N ASN A 521 -19.28 -4.53 45.53
CA ASN A 521 -19.15 -5.55 46.57
C ASN A 521 -17.69 -5.98 46.77
N ILE A 522 -16.86 -6.02 45.73
CA ILE A 522 -15.45 -6.40 45.85
C ILE A 522 -14.65 -5.40 46.70
N LEU A 523 -15.03 -4.10 46.70
CA LEU A 523 -14.33 -3.05 47.45
C LEU A 523 -14.31 -3.33 48.97
N ASN A 524 -15.30 -4.05 49.46
CA ASN A 524 -15.50 -4.33 50.89
C ASN A 524 -15.32 -5.80 51.25
N ASP A 525 -14.99 -6.68 50.30
CA ASP A 525 -14.83 -8.11 50.54
C ASP A 525 -13.48 -8.42 51.22
N PRO A 526 -13.47 -9.08 52.37
CA PRO A 526 -12.24 -9.38 53.11
C PRO A 526 -11.38 -10.47 52.46
N ASN A 527 -11.95 -11.30 51.57
CA ASN A 527 -11.24 -12.41 50.91
C ASN A 527 -10.59 -11.96 49.61
N SER A 528 -11.06 -10.88 48.98
CA SER A 528 -10.48 -10.34 47.75
C SER A 528 -9.11 -9.75 48.03
N VAL A 529 -8.14 -10.13 47.18
CA VAL A 529 -6.80 -9.51 47.16
C VAL A 529 -6.84 -8.19 46.41
N THR A 530 -7.70 -8.08 45.43
CA THR A 530 -7.85 -6.93 44.51
C THR A 530 -8.65 -5.78 45.18
N GLY A 531 -9.72 -6.08 45.93
CA GLY A 531 -10.61 -5.10 46.52
C GLY A 531 -9.94 -4.03 47.40
N PRO A 532 -9.01 -4.40 48.32
CA PRO A 532 -8.28 -3.41 49.14
C PRO A 532 -7.44 -2.41 48.33
N TYR A 533 -6.94 -2.78 47.17
CA TYR A 533 -6.23 -1.86 46.27
C TYR A 533 -7.20 -0.94 45.52
N LEU A 534 -8.28 -1.49 44.99
CA LEU A 534 -9.34 -0.69 44.34
C LEU A 534 -9.99 0.33 45.29
N SER A 535 -10.22 -0.03 46.55
CA SER A 535 -10.76 0.86 47.56
C SER A 535 -9.74 1.88 48.12
N GLY A 536 -8.44 1.74 47.76
CA GLY A 536 -7.36 2.57 48.31
C GLY A 536 -7.03 2.33 49.78
N THR A 537 -7.64 1.32 50.43
CA THR A 537 -7.32 0.94 51.83
C THR A 537 -5.94 0.32 51.93
N LYS A 538 -5.44 -0.32 50.89
CA LYS A 538 -4.09 -0.85 50.79
C LYS A 538 -3.34 -0.12 49.69
N LYS A 539 -2.21 0.49 50.04
CA LYS A 539 -1.37 1.22 49.09
C LYS A 539 -0.13 0.41 48.75
N ILE A 540 0.32 0.55 47.51
CA ILE A 540 1.63 0.07 47.08
C ILE A 540 2.69 0.94 47.76
N PHE A 541 3.84 0.33 48.13
CA PHE A 541 4.93 0.96 48.86
C PHE A 541 5.37 2.30 48.24
N GLU A 542 5.48 3.36 49.05
CA GLU A 542 6.09 4.62 48.66
C GLU A 542 7.61 4.51 48.80
N PHE A 543 8.31 4.47 47.69
CA PHE A 543 9.78 4.59 47.67
C PHE A 543 10.17 6.06 47.69
N PRO A 544 11.24 6.46 48.44
CA PRO A 544 11.74 7.81 48.35
C PRO A 544 12.29 8.08 46.95
N ASN A 545 11.75 9.07 46.25
CA ASN A 545 12.20 9.46 44.93
C ASN A 545 13.62 10.06 44.99
N LYS A 546 14.51 9.63 44.11
CA LYS A 546 15.80 10.31 43.94
C LYS A 546 15.59 11.69 43.33
N ILE A 547 16.23 12.69 43.94
CA ILE A 547 16.13 14.09 43.48
C ILE A 547 17.09 14.27 42.31
N VAL A 548 16.55 14.64 41.15
CA VAL A 548 17.32 15.05 39.97
C VAL A 548 17.65 16.56 40.11
N ASN A 549 18.93 16.90 40.01
CA ASN A 549 19.39 18.28 40.09
C ASN A 549 20.32 18.62 38.88
N LYS A 550 20.73 19.87 38.76
CA LYS A 550 21.59 20.35 37.64
C LYS A 550 22.95 19.65 37.55
N SER A 551 23.42 19.01 38.61
CA SER A 551 24.68 18.27 38.64
C SER A 551 24.49 16.76 38.32
N THR A 552 23.27 16.28 38.14
CA THR A 552 23.00 14.88 37.76
C THR A 552 23.52 14.65 36.33
N PRO A 553 24.41 13.66 36.13
CA PRO A 553 24.89 13.33 34.78
C PRO A 553 23.74 12.95 33.86
N THR A 554 23.79 13.37 32.59
CA THR A 554 22.75 13.10 31.60
C THR A 554 23.33 12.52 30.33
N ILE A 555 22.56 11.66 29.66
CA ILE A 555 22.77 11.31 28.25
C ILE A 555 21.92 12.25 27.40
N LYS A 556 22.50 12.82 26.35
CA LYS A 556 21.83 13.75 25.45
C LYS A 556 21.67 13.13 24.07
N LEU A 557 20.44 13.07 23.58
CA LEU A 557 20.08 12.75 22.21
C LEU A 557 19.57 14.02 21.56
N THR A 558 20.10 14.39 20.38
CA THR A 558 19.69 15.61 19.66
C THR A 558 19.23 15.28 18.25
N GLY A 559 18.17 15.96 17.79
CA GLY A 559 17.71 15.92 16.40
C GLY A 559 17.11 14.61 15.94
N ALA A 560 16.43 13.84 16.81
CA ALA A 560 15.76 12.61 16.45
C ALA A 560 14.60 12.87 15.47
N ARG A 561 14.64 12.22 14.26
CA ARG A 561 13.68 12.45 13.15
C ARG A 561 13.03 11.17 12.62
N ALA A 562 13.24 10.04 13.26
CA ALA A 562 12.67 8.77 12.81
C ALA A 562 11.13 8.79 12.87
N ASN A 563 10.46 8.21 11.88
CA ASN A 563 9.00 8.09 11.77
C ASN A 563 8.27 9.45 11.98
N ASN A 564 7.51 9.60 13.07
CA ASN A 564 6.74 10.81 13.39
C ASN A 564 7.49 11.82 14.28
N LEU A 565 8.75 11.56 14.62
CA LEU A 565 9.57 12.47 15.45
C LEU A 565 9.92 13.75 14.69
N LYS A 566 9.75 14.90 15.36
CA LYS A 566 9.98 16.24 14.81
C LYS A 566 11.20 16.87 15.47
N GLU A 567 12.41 16.43 15.10
CA GLU A 567 13.69 16.94 15.64
C GLU A 567 13.74 16.93 17.18
N VAL A 568 13.33 15.79 17.76
CA VAL A 568 13.22 15.66 19.21
C VAL A 568 14.60 15.65 19.85
N ASN A 569 14.76 16.50 20.86
CA ASN A 569 15.93 16.52 21.74
C ASN A 569 15.52 15.91 23.08
N LEU A 570 16.34 15.02 23.62
CA LEU A 570 16.07 14.31 24.85
C LEU A 570 17.31 14.32 25.74
N GLU A 571 17.13 14.65 27.03
CA GLU A 571 18.13 14.50 28.06
C GLU A 571 17.66 13.50 29.10
N ILE A 572 18.38 12.40 29.28
CA ILE A 572 18.05 11.34 30.21
C ILE A 572 19.00 11.42 31.40
N PRO A 573 18.52 11.71 32.64
CA PRO A 573 19.35 11.72 33.81
C PRO A 573 19.78 10.29 34.18
N LEU A 574 21.04 10.13 34.57
CA LEU A 574 21.62 8.84 34.92
C LEU A 574 21.42 8.52 36.41
N GLY A 575 21.38 7.23 36.73
CA GLY A 575 21.27 6.74 38.10
C GLY A 575 19.90 6.91 38.72
N VAL A 576 18.88 7.22 37.94
CA VAL A 576 17.48 7.38 38.36
C VAL A 576 16.55 6.51 37.52
N PHE A 577 15.34 6.28 38.02
CA PHE A 577 14.29 5.61 37.24
C PHE A 577 13.58 6.65 36.38
N VAL A 578 13.64 6.48 35.05
CA VAL A 578 13.04 7.39 34.08
C VAL A 578 11.87 6.68 33.38
N CYS A 579 10.70 7.31 33.39
CA CYS A 579 9.50 6.82 32.69
C CYS A 579 9.24 7.66 31.45
N ILE A 580 9.10 7.01 30.28
CA ILE A 580 8.70 7.65 29.03
C ILE A 580 7.21 7.37 28.81
N THR A 581 6.39 8.42 28.89
CA THR A 581 4.93 8.32 28.79
C THR A 581 4.37 9.18 27.66
N GLY A 582 3.10 9.00 27.34
CA GLY A 582 2.37 9.73 26.30
C GLY A 582 1.32 8.86 25.61
N VAL A 583 0.42 9.48 24.85
CA VAL A 583 -0.67 8.78 24.14
C VAL A 583 -0.17 7.70 23.18
N SER A 584 -1.03 6.72 22.84
CA SER A 584 -0.70 5.68 21.87
C SER A 584 -0.34 6.34 20.52
N GLY A 585 0.69 5.83 19.84
CA GLY A 585 1.18 6.39 18.56
C GLY A 585 1.97 7.70 18.66
N SER A 586 2.28 8.23 19.87
CA SER A 586 3.03 9.49 20.04
C SER A 586 4.53 9.42 19.64
N GLY A 587 5.07 8.23 19.39
CA GLY A 587 6.47 8.05 18.98
C GLY A 587 7.40 7.57 20.10
N LYS A 588 6.89 7.14 21.27
CA LYS A 588 7.70 6.65 22.40
C LYS A 588 8.67 5.53 22.00
N SER A 589 8.16 4.48 21.36
CA SER A 589 8.98 3.34 20.92
C SER A 589 9.97 3.75 19.84
N THR A 590 9.56 4.63 18.92
CA THR A 590 10.45 5.17 17.88
C THR A 590 11.60 5.96 18.51
N LEU A 591 11.32 6.79 19.52
CA LEU A 591 12.36 7.58 20.20
C LEU A 591 13.35 6.68 20.95
N ILE A 592 12.85 5.68 21.67
CA ILE A 592 13.69 4.84 22.53
C ILE A 592 14.23 3.63 21.78
N ASN A 593 13.36 2.75 21.26
CA ASN A 593 13.78 1.47 20.68
C ASN A 593 14.40 1.61 19.29
N ASP A 594 13.84 2.50 18.45
CA ASP A 594 14.27 2.61 17.06
C ASP A 594 15.37 3.66 16.87
N THR A 595 15.54 4.60 17.83
CA THR A 595 16.52 5.71 17.72
C THR A 595 17.58 5.64 18.80
N PHE A 596 17.19 5.69 20.10
CA PHE A 596 18.14 5.82 21.21
C PHE A 596 18.95 4.51 21.47
N VAL A 597 18.29 3.35 21.45
CA VAL A 597 18.97 2.05 21.72
C VAL A 597 19.98 1.67 20.63
N PRO A 598 19.70 1.87 19.31
CA PRO A 598 20.68 1.58 18.26
C PRO A 598 21.83 2.59 18.16
N ALA A 599 21.67 3.83 18.65
CA ALA A 599 22.69 4.88 18.62
C ALA A 599 23.77 4.70 19.69
#